data_a5eea02237a06a336323397a0b0d116b
#
_entry.id   a5eea02237a06a336323397a0b0d116b
#
_cell.length_a   1.000
_cell.length_b   1.000
_cell.length_c   1.000
_cell.angle_alpha   90.00
_cell.angle_beta   90.00
_cell.angle_gamma   90.00
#
_symmetry.space_group_name_H-M   'P 1'
#
loop_
_entity.id
_entity.type
_entity.pdbx_description
1 polymer ?
#
loop_
_entity_poly.entity_id
_entity_poly.type
_entity_poly.pdbx_seq_one_letter_code
_entity_poly.pdbx_strand_id
1 'polypeptide(L)'
;ILMPYLVKFDSMISNGMDIEYVDKVMKNFGWPMGPAELCDLVGIDVIYHGAQNISNEYSYINLPDNSVISDLYNSGMLGQKTSNGFYKWKKNQKKGKSAQSGNVRPHKNEVTAALMDVMKTEAKRILDENIVEQPYEINMALVFGLGYPPYREGII
;
A
#
# COMPACT_ATOMS: atom_id res chain seq x y z
N ILE A 1 1.08 -10.03 3.61
CA ILE A 1 1.29 -9.65 2.19
C ILE A 1 1.01 -8.16 1.98
N LEU A 2 -0.10 -7.62 2.48
CA LEU A 2 -0.46 -6.22 2.26
C LEU A 2 0.52 -5.22 2.90
N MET A 3 0.99 -5.48 4.12
CA MET A 3 1.85 -4.53 4.82
C MET A 3 3.18 -4.24 4.10
N PRO A 4 3.92 -5.24 3.58
CA PRO A 4 5.11 -4.95 2.76
C PRO A 4 4.84 -4.07 1.55
N TYR A 5 3.69 -4.24 0.90
CA TYR A 5 3.24 -3.40 -0.21
C TYR A 5 3.05 -1.93 0.22
N LEU A 6 2.39 -1.69 1.36
CA LEU A 6 2.16 -0.34 1.87
C LEU A 6 3.44 0.32 2.40
N VAL A 7 4.32 -0.44 3.04
CA VAL A 7 5.64 0.03 3.47
C VAL A 7 6.50 0.41 2.25
N LYS A 8 6.47 -0.41 1.20
CA LYS A 8 7.18 -0.10 -0.05
C LYS A 8 6.63 1.17 -0.70
N PHE A 9 5.31 1.30 -0.76
CA PHE A 9 4.65 2.52 -1.24
C PHE A 9 5.11 3.74 -0.46
N ASP A 10 5.09 3.69 0.87
CA ASP A 10 5.53 4.80 1.72
C ASP A 10 7.00 5.17 1.43
N SER A 11 7.89 4.19 1.31
CA SER A 11 9.28 4.43 0.93
C SER A 11 9.41 5.13 -0.42
N MET A 12 8.61 4.73 -1.41
CA MET A 12 8.66 5.33 -2.75
C MET A 12 8.25 6.81 -2.74
N ILE A 13 7.14 7.14 -2.06
CA ILE A 13 6.67 8.52 -1.96
C ILE A 13 7.54 9.38 -1.04
N SER A 14 8.10 8.80 0.01
CA SER A 14 9.06 9.48 0.90
C SER A 14 10.34 9.88 0.17
N ASN A 15 10.68 9.15 -0.90
CA ASN A 15 11.81 9.45 -1.77
C ASN A 15 11.44 10.32 -2.99
N GLY A 16 10.26 10.93 -2.98
CA GLY A 16 9.88 11.95 -3.93
C GLY A 16 8.96 11.53 -5.07
N MET A 17 8.42 10.31 -5.08
CA MET A 17 7.44 9.93 -6.09
C MET A 17 6.11 10.68 -5.91
N ASP A 18 5.48 10.98 -7.02
CA ASP A 18 4.15 11.60 -7.06
C ASP A 18 3.07 10.61 -6.61
N ILE A 19 2.38 10.96 -5.53
CA ILE A 19 1.36 10.10 -4.89
C ILE A 19 0.22 9.77 -5.85
N GLU A 20 -0.34 10.77 -6.55
CA GLU A 20 -1.44 10.54 -7.50
C GLU A 20 -1.01 9.68 -8.68
N TYR A 21 0.23 9.85 -9.13
CA TYR A 21 0.79 9.03 -10.20
C TYR A 21 0.88 7.56 -9.81
N VAL A 22 1.40 7.26 -8.60
CA VAL A 22 1.47 5.89 -8.11
C VAL A 22 0.07 5.27 -8.00
N ASP A 23 -0.88 5.99 -7.42
CA ASP A 23 -2.27 5.52 -7.33
C ASP A 23 -2.85 5.22 -8.71
N LYS A 24 -2.66 6.11 -9.68
CA LYS A 24 -3.13 5.92 -11.04
C LYS A 24 -2.50 4.70 -11.72
N VAL A 25 -1.19 4.51 -11.56
CA VAL A 25 -0.49 3.34 -12.13
C VAL A 25 -1.06 2.04 -11.56
N MET A 26 -1.29 1.97 -10.25
CA MET A 26 -1.81 0.75 -9.62
C MET A 26 -3.28 0.49 -9.94
N LYS A 27 -4.09 1.54 -10.10
CA LYS A 27 -5.47 1.39 -10.61
C LYS A 27 -5.48 0.90 -12.05
N ASN A 28 -4.59 1.39 -12.90
CA ASN A 28 -4.45 0.90 -14.28
C ASN A 28 -3.91 -0.54 -14.34
N PHE A 29 -3.14 -0.97 -13.33
CA PHE A 29 -2.76 -2.37 -13.17
C PHE A 29 -3.99 -3.27 -12.95
N GLY A 30 -5.02 -2.76 -12.29
CA GLY A 30 -6.28 -3.46 -12.07
C GLY A 30 -6.74 -3.49 -10.61
N TRP A 31 -6.01 -2.86 -9.70
CA TRP A 31 -6.47 -2.71 -8.32
C TRP A 31 -7.71 -1.80 -8.25
N PRO A 32 -8.65 -2.07 -7.34
CA PRO A 32 -9.86 -1.25 -7.21
C PRO A 32 -9.56 0.19 -6.76
N MET A 33 -8.46 0.37 -6.06
CA MET A 33 -7.94 1.68 -5.63
C MET A 33 -6.42 1.68 -5.55
N GLY A 34 -5.82 2.85 -5.60
CA GLY A 34 -4.39 2.99 -5.41
C GLY A 34 -3.98 2.86 -3.94
N PRO A 35 -2.68 2.71 -3.65
CA PRO A 35 -2.19 2.51 -2.29
C PRO A 35 -2.47 3.68 -1.35
N ALA A 36 -2.40 4.93 -1.81
CA ALA A 36 -2.71 6.10 -0.98
C ALA A 36 -4.22 6.17 -0.66
N GLU A 37 -5.07 5.91 -1.65
CA GLU A 37 -6.53 5.83 -1.44
C GLU A 37 -6.87 4.71 -0.46
N LEU A 38 -6.21 3.56 -0.55
CA LEU A 38 -6.40 2.44 0.37
C LEU A 38 -6.01 2.82 1.80
N CYS A 39 -4.87 3.48 2.00
CA CYS A 39 -4.44 3.94 3.31
C CYS A 39 -5.46 4.90 3.94
N ASP A 40 -6.00 5.83 3.15
CA ASP A 40 -7.01 6.77 3.63
C ASP A 40 -8.33 6.10 3.98
N LEU A 41 -8.74 5.07 3.24
CA LEU A 41 -9.95 4.30 3.50
C LEU A 41 -9.83 3.44 4.76
N VAL A 42 -8.73 2.72 4.90
CA VAL A 42 -8.46 1.84 6.06
C VAL A 42 -8.22 2.67 7.32
N GLY A 43 -7.52 3.77 7.17
CA GLY A 43 -7.09 4.65 8.25
C GLY A 43 -5.56 4.62 8.41
N ILE A 44 -4.97 5.80 8.39
CA ILE A 44 -3.50 5.98 8.55
C ILE A 44 -3.02 5.42 9.89
N ASP A 45 -3.80 5.60 10.96
CA ASP A 45 -3.50 5.04 12.29
C ASP A 45 -3.48 3.51 12.29
N VAL A 46 -4.41 2.89 11.58
CA VAL A 46 -4.47 1.42 11.45
C VAL A 46 -3.21 0.91 10.72
N ILE A 47 -2.83 1.56 9.63
CA ILE A 47 -1.63 1.20 8.88
C ILE A 47 -0.36 1.43 9.72
N TYR A 48 -0.27 2.57 10.39
CA TYR A 48 0.87 2.91 11.25
C TYR A 48 1.08 1.89 12.38
N HIS A 49 0.03 1.61 13.15
CA HIS A 49 0.10 0.62 14.22
C HIS A 49 0.31 -0.80 13.71
N GLY A 50 -0.32 -1.15 12.59
CA GLY A 50 -0.12 -2.44 11.93
C GLY A 50 1.32 -2.65 11.51
N ALA A 51 1.96 -1.64 10.92
CA ALA A 51 3.37 -1.70 10.54
C ALA A 51 4.27 -1.87 11.78
N GLN A 52 4.02 -1.12 12.85
CA GLN A 52 4.78 -1.26 14.10
C GLN A 52 4.64 -2.65 14.72
N ASN A 53 3.42 -3.17 14.81
CA ASN A 53 3.18 -4.48 15.38
C ASN A 53 3.86 -5.59 14.57
N ILE A 54 3.77 -5.52 13.24
CA ILE A 54 4.40 -6.51 12.36
C ILE A 54 5.92 -6.40 12.42
N SER A 55 6.49 -5.19 12.52
CA SER A 55 7.94 -5.00 12.59
C SER A 55 8.59 -5.60 13.85
N ASN A 56 7.84 -5.79 14.91
CA ASN A 56 8.34 -6.47 16.12
C ASN A 56 8.68 -7.94 15.86
N GLU A 57 7.94 -8.61 14.99
CA GLU A 57 8.15 -10.01 14.62
C GLU A 57 8.95 -10.14 13.31
N TYR A 58 8.72 -9.23 12.36
CA TYR A 58 9.30 -9.23 11.03
C TYR A 58 10.01 -7.90 10.76
N SER A 59 11.24 -7.78 11.26
CA SER A 59 12.03 -6.52 11.24
C SER A 59 12.28 -5.94 9.83
N TYR A 60 12.15 -6.76 8.79
CA TYR A 60 12.26 -6.33 7.39
C TYR A 60 11.02 -5.56 6.89
N ILE A 61 9.90 -5.61 7.63
CA ILE A 61 8.67 -4.86 7.35
C ILE A 61 8.65 -3.66 8.30
N ASN A 62 9.27 -2.57 7.89
CA ASN A 62 9.40 -1.38 8.73
C ASN A 62 9.20 -0.11 7.92
N LEU A 63 8.48 0.86 8.49
CA LEU A 63 8.34 2.17 7.87
C LEU A 63 9.71 2.87 7.79
N PRO A 64 10.00 3.61 6.71
CA PRO A 64 11.25 4.37 6.61
C PRO A 64 11.30 5.51 7.63
N ASP A 65 12.51 5.98 7.96
CA ASP A 65 12.70 7.10 8.91
C ASP A 65 12.00 8.39 8.45
N ASN A 66 11.92 8.61 7.14
CA ASN A 66 11.23 9.75 6.52
C ASN A 66 9.80 9.40 6.06
N SER A 67 9.12 8.52 6.78
CA SER A 67 7.78 8.01 6.45
C SER A 67 6.73 9.11 6.37
N VAL A 68 6.04 9.20 5.25
CA VAL A 68 4.88 10.08 5.06
C VAL A 68 3.69 9.57 5.89
N ILE A 69 3.52 8.25 6.01
CA ILE A 69 2.48 7.65 6.88
C ILE A 69 2.68 8.08 8.33
N SER A 70 3.93 8.04 8.83
CA SER A 70 4.24 8.50 10.19
C SER A 70 3.93 9.99 10.39
N ASP A 71 4.28 10.83 9.42
CA ASP A 71 3.99 12.28 9.47
C ASP A 71 2.50 12.56 9.49
N LEU A 72 1.73 11.87 8.66
CA LEU A 72 0.27 11.99 8.63
C LEU A 72 -0.36 11.54 9.96
N TYR A 73 0.10 10.41 10.51
CA TYR A 73 -0.34 9.92 11.81
C TYR A 73 -0.07 10.94 12.92
N ASN A 74 1.14 11.46 13.01
CA ASN A 74 1.54 12.44 14.03
C ASN A 74 0.79 13.78 13.88
N SER A 75 0.34 14.12 12.68
CA SER A 75 -0.45 15.31 12.40
C SER A 75 -1.96 15.13 12.59
N GLY A 76 -2.40 13.92 12.97
CA GLY A 76 -3.82 13.60 13.13
C GLY A 76 -4.60 13.50 11.80
N MET A 77 -3.89 13.41 10.68
CA MET A 77 -4.47 13.26 9.35
C MET A 77 -4.64 11.77 9.04
N LEU A 78 -5.75 11.20 9.51
CA LEU A 78 -5.96 9.76 9.54
C LEU A 78 -6.70 9.18 8.33
N GLY A 79 -6.92 9.99 7.31
CA GLY A 79 -7.60 9.59 6.09
C GLY A 79 -9.05 10.05 6.03
N GLN A 80 -9.91 9.24 5.42
CA GLN A 80 -11.31 9.57 5.19
C GLN A 80 -12.07 9.91 6.47
N LYS A 81 -11.83 9.20 7.56
CA LYS A 81 -12.51 9.41 8.86
C LYS A 81 -12.22 10.76 9.50
N THR A 82 -11.10 11.41 9.16
CA THR A 82 -10.76 12.76 9.62
C THR A 82 -10.87 13.81 8.51
N SER A 83 -11.42 13.44 7.37
CA SER A 83 -11.52 14.26 6.14
C SER A 83 -10.19 14.67 5.53
N ASN A 84 -9.08 14.25 6.08
CA ASN A 84 -7.71 14.49 5.60
C ASN A 84 -6.82 13.28 5.86
N GLY A 85 -6.07 12.92 4.83
CA GLY A 85 -5.03 11.91 4.87
C GLY A 85 -4.03 12.21 3.75
N PHE A 86 -3.76 11.26 2.88
CA PHE A 86 -3.06 11.51 1.62
C PHE A 86 -3.85 12.47 0.73
N TYR A 87 -5.18 12.37 0.81
CA TYR A 87 -6.12 13.22 0.09
C TYR A 87 -7.04 13.95 1.04
N LYS A 88 -7.69 15.00 0.52
CA LYS A 88 -8.83 15.66 1.18
C LYS A 88 -10.11 14.93 0.81
N TRP A 89 -10.99 14.73 1.79
CA TRP A 89 -12.25 14.01 1.64
C TRP A 89 -13.43 14.88 2.06
N LYS A 90 -14.51 14.82 1.30
CA LYS A 90 -15.78 15.45 1.63
C LYS A 90 -16.92 14.54 1.20
N LYS A 91 -17.79 14.15 2.14
CA LYS A 91 -18.90 13.20 1.89
C LYS A 91 -18.42 11.90 1.21
N ASN A 92 -17.32 11.33 1.70
CA ASN A 92 -16.70 10.12 1.17
C ASN A 92 -16.19 10.24 -0.28
N GLN A 93 -15.99 11.47 -0.76
CA GLN A 93 -15.42 11.76 -2.07
C GLN A 93 -14.06 12.42 -1.94
N LYS A 94 -13.11 11.93 -2.74
CA LYS A 94 -11.76 12.50 -2.85
C LYS A 94 -11.82 13.88 -3.53
N LYS A 95 -11.23 14.90 -2.91
CA LYS A 95 -11.25 16.31 -3.36
C LYS A 95 -9.90 16.89 -3.75
N GLY A 96 -8.85 16.08 -3.77
CA GLY A 96 -7.50 16.51 -4.12
C GLY A 96 -6.48 16.06 -3.08
N LYS A 97 -5.20 16.34 -3.34
CA LYS A 97 -4.10 16.00 -2.43
C LYS A 97 -4.14 16.84 -1.17
N SER A 98 -3.86 16.22 -0.04
CA SER A 98 -3.63 16.86 1.25
C SER A 98 -2.18 16.70 1.69
N ALA A 99 -1.60 15.51 1.53
CA ALA A 99 -0.20 15.26 1.83
C ALA A 99 0.73 15.96 0.83
N GLN A 100 1.90 16.34 1.32
CA GLN A 100 2.96 16.84 0.46
C GLN A 100 3.45 15.72 -0.46
N SER A 101 3.42 15.97 -1.76
CA SER A 101 3.78 15.00 -2.79
C SER A 101 5.00 15.46 -3.57
N GLY A 102 5.88 14.51 -3.90
CA GLY A 102 6.95 14.74 -4.87
C GLY A 102 6.42 14.82 -6.30
N ASN A 103 7.33 14.92 -7.24
CA ASN A 103 7.03 15.04 -8.67
C ASN A 103 7.75 13.98 -9.52
N VAL A 104 8.38 13.00 -8.89
CA VAL A 104 9.08 11.92 -9.58
C VAL A 104 8.05 10.91 -10.12
N ARG A 105 8.12 10.66 -11.42
CA ARG A 105 7.20 9.76 -12.15
C ARG A 105 7.99 8.77 -12.99
N PRO A 106 8.51 7.67 -12.40
CA PRO A 106 9.19 6.63 -13.17
C PRO A 106 8.23 5.97 -14.17
N HIS A 107 8.78 5.19 -15.09
CA HIS A 107 7.93 4.42 -16.00
C HIS A 107 6.97 3.51 -15.21
N LYS A 108 5.72 3.43 -15.69
CA LYS A 108 4.65 2.65 -15.01
C LYS A 108 5.05 1.21 -14.66
N ASN A 109 5.85 0.57 -15.52
CA ASN A 109 6.29 -0.80 -15.28
C ASN A 109 7.26 -0.90 -14.10
N GLU A 110 8.09 0.11 -13.87
CA GLU A 110 9.00 0.18 -12.71
C GLU A 110 8.21 0.33 -11.42
N VAL A 111 7.22 1.21 -11.40
CA VAL A 111 6.34 1.41 -10.25
C VAL A 111 5.57 0.13 -9.92
N THR A 112 4.97 -0.49 -10.92
CA THR A 112 4.22 -1.74 -10.77
C THR A 112 5.11 -2.86 -10.26
N ALA A 113 6.29 -3.06 -10.88
CA ALA A 113 7.24 -4.09 -10.48
C ALA A 113 7.68 -3.88 -9.02
N ALA A 114 8.07 -2.68 -8.64
CA ALA A 114 8.53 -2.37 -7.29
C ALA A 114 7.50 -2.74 -6.21
N LEU A 115 6.22 -2.48 -6.47
CA LEU A 115 5.13 -2.78 -5.52
C LEU A 115 4.71 -4.25 -5.56
N MET A 116 4.65 -4.86 -6.75
CA MET A 116 4.21 -6.26 -6.87
C MET A 116 5.29 -7.25 -6.44
N ASP A 117 6.58 -6.93 -6.62
CA ASP A 117 7.67 -7.82 -6.24
C ASP A 117 7.76 -8.03 -4.72
N VAL A 118 7.47 -7.01 -3.92
CA VAL A 118 7.43 -7.18 -2.46
C VAL A 118 6.26 -8.07 -2.03
N MET A 119 5.12 -8.00 -2.71
CA MET A 119 3.99 -8.90 -2.45
C MET A 119 4.32 -10.34 -2.85
N LYS A 120 4.96 -10.54 -3.99
CA LYS A 120 5.42 -11.87 -4.46
C LYS A 120 6.42 -12.48 -3.49
N THR A 121 7.37 -11.68 -3.03
CA THR A 121 8.39 -12.12 -2.08
C THR A 121 7.74 -12.58 -0.78
N GLU A 122 6.79 -11.82 -0.27
CA GLU A 122 6.07 -12.18 0.94
C GLU A 122 5.17 -13.40 0.75
N ALA A 123 4.51 -13.51 -0.39
CA ALA A 123 3.70 -14.68 -0.74
C ALA A 123 4.54 -15.98 -0.73
N LYS A 124 5.76 -15.92 -1.26
CA LYS A 124 6.69 -17.06 -1.21
C LYS A 124 7.07 -17.42 0.22
N ARG A 125 7.36 -16.42 1.08
CA ARG A 125 7.66 -16.67 2.49
C ARG A 125 6.52 -17.36 3.21
N ILE A 126 5.28 -16.95 2.98
CA ILE A 126 4.08 -17.56 3.56
C ILE A 126 4.00 -19.05 3.21
N LEU A 127 4.35 -19.42 1.97
CA LEU A 127 4.42 -20.82 1.56
C LEU A 127 5.59 -21.56 2.21
N ASP A 128 6.78 -20.97 2.19
CA ASP A 128 7.99 -21.57 2.76
C ASP A 128 7.85 -21.81 4.28
N GLU A 129 7.12 -20.93 4.97
CA GLU A 129 6.82 -21.02 6.40
C GLU A 129 5.60 -21.93 6.70
N ASN A 130 4.98 -22.53 5.67
CA ASN A 130 3.80 -23.40 5.78
C ASN A 130 2.60 -22.72 6.49
N ILE A 131 2.44 -21.40 6.34
CA ILE A 131 1.26 -20.67 6.82
C ILE A 131 0.03 -21.05 5.98
N VAL A 132 0.24 -21.33 4.70
CA VAL A 132 -0.73 -21.93 3.77
C VAL A 132 -0.07 -23.13 3.09
N GLU A 133 -0.89 -24.07 2.63
CA GLU A 133 -0.39 -25.30 2.02
C GLU A 133 -0.18 -25.18 0.50
N GLN A 134 -1.00 -24.37 -0.16
CA GLN A 134 -1.03 -24.30 -1.61
C GLN A 134 -1.00 -22.87 -2.14
N PRO A 135 -0.31 -22.61 -3.27
CA PRO A 135 -0.23 -21.29 -3.89
C PRO A 135 -1.60 -20.67 -4.21
N TYR A 136 -2.57 -21.49 -4.62
CA TYR A 136 -3.90 -20.96 -4.98
C TYR A 136 -4.62 -20.32 -3.78
N GLU A 137 -4.34 -20.75 -2.55
CA GLU A 137 -4.96 -20.19 -1.34
C GLU A 137 -4.57 -18.70 -1.19
N ILE A 138 -3.30 -18.37 -1.47
CA ILE A 138 -2.82 -16.98 -1.48
C ILE A 138 -3.51 -16.19 -2.58
N ASN A 139 -3.56 -16.74 -3.80
CA ASN A 139 -4.19 -16.08 -4.93
C ASN A 139 -5.67 -15.80 -4.67
N MET A 140 -6.40 -16.76 -4.11
CA MET A 140 -7.81 -16.59 -3.72
C MET A 140 -7.97 -15.52 -2.63
N ALA A 141 -7.13 -15.55 -1.59
CA ALA A 141 -7.16 -14.55 -0.53
C ALA A 141 -6.93 -13.13 -1.06
N LEU A 142 -6.02 -12.97 -2.02
CA LEU A 142 -5.77 -11.67 -2.65
C LEU A 142 -6.94 -11.19 -3.51
N VAL A 143 -7.55 -12.09 -4.30
CA VAL A 143 -8.70 -11.75 -5.15
C VAL A 143 -9.90 -11.36 -4.29
N PHE A 144 -10.29 -12.20 -3.35
CA PHE A 144 -11.50 -11.97 -2.55
C PHE A 144 -11.30 -11.02 -1.38
N GLY A 145 -10.09 -10.96 -0.81
CA GLY A 145 -9.79 -10.11 0.35
C GLY A 145 -9.32 -8.72 -0.01
N LEU A 146 -8.55 -8.57 -1.06
CA LEU A 146 -7.93 -7.29 -1.44
C LEU A 146 -8.38 -6.75 -2.80
N GLY A 147 -9.13 -7.53 -3.58
CA GLY A 147 -9.56 -7.13 -4.92
C GLY A 147 -8.46 -7.21 -5.97
N TYR A 148 -7.50 -8.13 -5.80
CA TYR A 148 -6.50 -8.41 -6.83
C TYR A 148 -7.21 -8.76 -8.15
N PRO A 149 -6.78 -8.20 -9.29
CA PRO A 149 -7.48 -8.40 -10.56
C PRO A 149 -7.46 -9.87 -11.01
N PRO A 150 -8.64 -10.54 -11.05
CA PRO A 150 -8.70 -11.99 -11.29
C PRO A 150 -8.34 -12.39 -12.73
N TYR A 151 -8.30 -11.44 -13.65
CA TYR A 151 -7.91 -11.67 -15.04
C TYR A 151 -6.39 -11.65 -15.24
N ARG A 152 -5.63 -11.35 -14.21
CA ARG A 152 -4.17 -11.49 -14.23
C ARG A 152 -3.76 -12.85 -13.72
N GLU A 153 -2.60 -13.30 -14.15
CA GLU A 153 -1.95 -14.46 -13.52
C GLU A 153 -1.82 -14.22 -12.02
N GLY A 154 -1.95 -15.27 -11.23
CA GLY A 154 -1.78 -15.20 -9.78
C GLY A 154 -0.46 -14.54 -9.38
N ILE A 155 -0.38 -14.08 -8.14
CA ILE A 155 0.84 -13.45 -7.65
C ILE A 155 1.98 -14.47 -7.48
N ILE A 156 1.59 -15.74 -7.36
CA ILE A 156 2.49 -16.88 -7.16
C ILE A 156 1.97 -18.10 -7.89
#